data_f263307cfbcaafaae57880cf404c89f6
#
_entry.id   f263307cfbcaafaae57880cf404c89f6
#
_cell.length_a   1.000
_cell.length_b   1.000
_cell.length_c   1.000
_cell.angle_alpha   90.00
_cell.angle_beta   90.00
_cell.angle_gamma   90.00
#
_symmetry.space_group_name_H-M   'P 1'
#
loop_
_entity.id
_entity.type
_entity.pdbx_description
1 polymer ?
#
loop_
_entity_poly.entity_id
_entity_poly.type
_entity_poly.pdbx_seq_one_letter_code
_entity_poly.pdbx_strand_id
1 'polypeptide(L)'
;MSNYIINNDTVDVLSENCITILKNLPVKIYTINAGPQGQMFLKEHNFIFNNRKIYGDLNNKVQRIFKTYESRDKNLGVLLSGLKGTGKSLLIKLCIERAIEDNIPVILVNQKINLNKFSDFIKKIDEKVVCIFDEFDKFSYENTDDCEMDSGKENQFGLLGLLDGINENKNLYLFSCNNLYKINQFFLSQPGRIFYHFKFDSLSSEVIQEYLKDNLKVQIDTNISQFIKTSKSILNFSFDVLQALTEECNLYETTLDKIINDINIEFRPCNYRIKVIPQAGNKFEYITKTDISPEPINLFTTNPLRIAKRLKGSNDDYEWKHIVFGPNDLIENGIDRLVYKIKDENILLECVQATDIEHNIADIFNMNNNYRNVF
;
A
#
# COMPACT_ATOMS: atom_id res chain seq x y z
N MET A 1 -36.83 4.31 41.90
CA MET A 1 -35.89 3.64 42.78
C MET A 1 -34.47 3.94 42.26
N SER A 2 -33.45 3.93 43.11
CA SER A 2 -32.06 4.14 42.72
C SER A 2 -31.34 2.79 42.74
N ASN A 3 -30.49 2.55 41.74
CA ASN A 3 -29.62 1.39 41.72
C ASN A 3 -28.24 1.79 42.27
N TYR A 4 -27.63 0.90 43.01
CA TYR A 4 -26.29 1.09 43.59
C TYR A 4 -25.33 0.10 42.99
N ILE A 5 -24.26 0.57 42.35
CA ILE A 5 -23.19 -0.27 41.86
C ILE A 5 -22.01 -0.09 42.78
N ILE A 6 -21.56 -1.20 43.39
CA ILE A 6 -20.37 -1.25 44.20
C ILE A 6 -19.20 -1.64 43.31
N ASN A 7 -18.20 -0.75 43.25
CA ASN A 7 -16.97 -1.00 42.49
C ASN A 7 -15.80 -0.77 43.44
N ASN A 8 -15.27 -1.84 43.99
CA ASN A 8 -14.27 -1.86 45.08
C ASN A 8 -14.77 -1.02 46.28
N ASP A 9 -14.13 0.14 46.55
CA ASP A 9 -14.43 1.01 47.67
C ASP A 9 -15.38 2.17 47.34
N THR A 10 -15.94 2.20 46.09
CA THR A 10 -16.88 3.26 45.65
C THR A 10 -18.26 2.68 45.41
N VAL A 11 -19.27 3.50 45.67
CA VAL A 11 -20.67 3.18 45.41
C VAL A 11 -21.22 4.23 44.45
N ASP A 12 -21.50 3.82 43.21
CA ASP A 12 -22.17 4.68 42.24
C ASP A 12 -23.69 4.61 42.42
N VAL A 13 -24.35 5.76 42.52
CA VAL A 13 -25.80 5.86 42.65
C VAL A 13 -26.40 6.24 41.31
N LEU A 14 -27.18 5.34 40.71
CA LEU A 14 -27.74 5.51 39.40
C LEU A 14 -29.27 5.41 39.43
N SER A 15 -29.94 6.12 38.52
CA SER A 15 -31.38 6.01 38.38
C SER A 15 -31.77 4.65 37.79
N GLU A 16 -32.98 4.18 38.12
CA GLU A 16 -33.44 2.80 37.79
C GLU A 16 -33.37 2.43 36.30
N ASN A 17 -33.47 3.42 35.41
CA ASN A 17 -33.46 3.20 33.96
C ASN A 17 -32.07 3.31 33.28
N CYS A 18 -31.02 3.48 34.08
CA CYS A 18 -29.67 3.73 33.53
C CYS A 18 -28.79 2.49 33.41
N ILE A 19 -29.24 1.34 33.95
CA ILE A 19 -28.41 0.13 33.99
C ILE A 19 -29.18 -1.04 33.38
N THR A 20 -28.55 -1.67 32.42
CA THR A 20 -28.95 -2.97 31.89
C THR A 20 -27.80 -3.94 32.10
N ILE A 21 -28.05 -5.02 32.86
CA ILE A 21 -27.06 -6.07 33.07
C ILE A 21 -27.33 -7.19 32.07
N LEU A 22 -26.35 -7.49 31.22
CA LEU A 22 -26.40 -8.55 30.24
C LEU A 22 -25.40 -9.65 30.62
N LYS A 23 -25.72 -10.89 30.35
CA LYS A 23 -24.79 -12.02 30.56
C LYS A 23 -23.74 -12.12 29.46
N ASN A 24 -24.13 -11.77 28.23
CA ASN A 24 -23.29 -11.87 27.05
C ASN A 24 -23.11 -10.50 26.38
N LEU A 25 -21.96 -10.27 25.79
CA LEU A 25 -21.69 -9.07 25.02
C LEU A 25 -22.59 -9.06 23.76
N PRO A 26 -23.44 -8.05 23.55
CA PRO A 26 -24.25 -7.97 22.35
C PRO A 26 -23.43 -7.97 21.05
N VAL A 27 -23.97 -8.60 20.02
CA VAL A 27 -23.33 -8.63 18.68
C VAL A 27 -23.47 -7.25 18.04
N LYS A 28 -22.48 -6.40 18.25
CA LYS A 28 -22.38 -5.03 17.74
C LYS A 28 -20.94 -4.71 17.43
N ILE A 29 -20.74 -3.56 16.84
CA ILE A 29 -19.41 -2.96 16.64
C ILE A 29 -19.16 -1.98 17.74
N TYR A 30 -18.00 -2.08 18.37
CA TYR A 30 -17.58 -1.26 19.48
C TYR A 30 -16.27 -0.55 19.20
N THR A 31 -16.09 0.63 19.76
CA THR A 31 -14.78 1.24 19.96
C THR A 31 -14.36 1.05 21.40
N ILE A 32 -13.09 0.75 21.64
CA ILE A 32 -12.55 0.74 22.99
C ILE A 32 -12.04 2.12 23.36
N ASN A 33 -12.37 2.56 24.58
CA ASN A 33 -11.99 3.86 25.13
C ASN A 33 -11.39 3.69 26.53
N ALA A 34 -10.57 4.65 26.95
CA ALA A 34 -10.02 4.73 28.29
C ALA A 34 -10.67 5.91 29.04
N GLY A 35 -11.16 5.65 30.24
CA GLY A 35 -11.66 6.68 31.15
C GLY A 35 -10.53 7.43 31.85
N PRO A 36 -10.85 8.51 32.59
CA PRO A 36 -9.87 9.37 33.26
C PRO A 36 -8.94 8.63 34.26
N GLN A 37 -9.43 7.56 34.87
CA GLN A 37 -8.66 6.73 35.80
C GLN A 37 -7.98 5.54 35.11
N GLY A 38 -8.02 5.52 33.76
CA GLY A 38 -7.38 4.47 32.96
C GLY A 38 -8.17 3.18 32.85
N GLN A 39 -9.42 3.09 33.36
CA GLN A 39 -10.32 1.97 33.13
C GLN A 39 -10.75 1.95 31.67
N MET A 40 -10.80 0.74 31.08
CA MET A 40 -11.27 0.57 29.71
C MET A 40 -12.75 0.21 29.68
N PHE A 41 -13.44 0.71 28.63
CA PHE A 41 -14.83 0.39 28.35
C PHE A 41 -15.11 0.36 26.86
N LEU A 42 -16.15 -0.37 26.49
CA LEU A 42 -16.64 -0.45 25.12
C LEU A 42 -17.74 0.60 24.89
N LYS A 43 -17.64 1.33 23.80
CA LYS A 43 -18.69 2.25 23.33
C LYS A 43 -19.20 1.76 21.99
N GLU A 44 -20.51 1.60 21.85
CA GLU A 44 -21.13 1.22 20.59
C GLU A 44 -20.75 2.20 19.47
N HIS A 45 -20.39 1.66 18.32
CA HIS A 45 -19.99 2.40 17.14
C HIS A 45 -20.97 2.11 16.00
N ASN A 46 -21.59 3.17 15.48
CA ASN A 46 -22.45 3.06 14.31
C ASN A 46 -21.58 2.98 13.06
N PHE A 47 -21.57 1.81 12.43
CA PHE A 47 -20.81 1.57 11.22
C PHE A 47 -21.76 1.54 10.01
N ILE A 48 -21.42 2.35 8.99
CA ILE A 48 -22.24 2.42 7.77
C ILE A 48 -21.62 1.48 6.74
N PHE A 49 -22.36 0.47 6.36
CA PHE A 49 -22.03 -0.44 5.28
C PHE A 49 -22.52 0.14 3.95
N ASN A 50 -21.60 0.40 3.03
CA ASN A 50 -21.93 0.85 1.69
C ASN A 50 -21.89 -0.33 0.73
N ASN A 51 -23.02 -0.65 0.10
CA ASN A 51 -23.08 -1.64 -0.98
C ASN A 51 -22.35 -1.11 -2.22
N ARG A 52 -21.06 -1.45 -2.34
CA ARG A 52 -20.25 -1.17 -3.54
C ARG A 52 -19.82 -2.49 -4.16
N LYS A 53 -19.72 -2.51 -5.48
CA LYS A 53 -19.09 -3.65 -6.16
C LYS A 53 -17.64 -3.77 -5.70
N ILE A 54 -17.26 -4.98 -5.34
CA ILE A 54 -15.91 -5.31 -4.87
C ILE A 54 -15.16 -5.89 -6.05
N TYR A 55 -14.01 -5.30 -6.37
CA TYR A 55 -13.13 -5.74 -7.43
C TYR A 55 -12.00 -6.59 -6.88
N GLY A 56 -11.65 -7.65 -7.63
CA GLY A 56 -10.56 -8.55 -7.29
C GLY A 56 -10.93 -9.59 -6.21
N ASP A 57 -9.91 -10.11 -5.51
CA ASP A 57 -9.96 -11.34 -4.71
C ASP A 57 -10.27 -11.12 -3.21
N LEU A 58 -10.87 -9.98 -2.84
CA LEU A 58 -11.09 -9.64 -1.43
C LEU A 58 -12.06 -10.60 -0.74
N ASN A 59 -13.15 -10.96 -1.41
CA ASN A 59 -14.15 -11.89 -0.87
C ASN A 59 -13.56 -13.27 -0.56
N ASN A 60 -12.70 -13.80 -1.44
CA ASN A 60 -12.03 -15.07 -1.21
C ASN A 60 -11.06 -14.98 -0.02
N LYS A 61 -10.38 -13.83 0.18
CA LYS A 61 -9.54 -13.60 1.34
C LYS A 61 -10.37 -13.60 2.63
N VAL A 62 -11.53 -12.94 2.66
CA VAL A 62 -12.45 -12.96 3.81
C VAL A 62 -12.89 -14.38 4.12
N GLN A 63 -13.39 -15.12 3.13
CA GLN A 63 -13.79 -16.52 3.30
C GLN A 63 -12.66 -17.38 3.85
N ARG A 64 -11.45 -17.21 3.34
CA ARG A 64 -10.26 -17.94 3.81
C ARG A 64 -9.91 -17.61 5.26
N ILE A 65 -9.99 -16.34 5.66
CA ILE A 65 -9.75 -15.91 7.05
C ILE A 65 -10.76 -16.59 7.98
N PHE A 66 -12.05 -16.46 7.71
CA PHE A 66 -13.09 -16.96 8.60
C PHE A 66 -13.14 -18.49 8.64
N LYS A 67 -12.98 -19.18 7.51
CA LYS A 67 -12.88 -20.64 7.46
C LYS A 67 -11.71 -21.15 8.31
N THR A 68 -10.56 -20.47 8.26
CA THR A 68 -9.40 -20.83 9.10
C THR A 68 -9.66 -20.50 10.56
N TYR A 69 -10.26 -19.36 10.86
CA TYR A 69 -10.64 -18.95 12.20
C TYR A 69 -11.59 -19.97 12.84
N GLU A 70 -12.59 -20.45 12.13
CA GLU A 70 -13.52 -21.48 12.58
C GLU A 70 -12.85 -22.83 12.87
N SER A 71 -11.90 -23.23 12.02
CA SER A 71 -11.23 -24.53 12.10
C SER A 71 -10.13 -24.64 13.18
N ARG A 72 -9.69 -23.52 13.75
CA ARG A 72 -8.60 -23.49 14.74
C ARG A 72 -9.15 -23.36 16.16
N ASP A 73 -8.43 -23.92 17.12
CA ASP A 73 -8.72 -23.76 18.56
C ASP A 73 -7.83 -22.71 19.23
N LYS A 74 -7.22 -21.84 18.43
CA LYS A 74 -6.31 -20.77 18.90
C LYS A 74 -6.69 -19.45 18.24
N ASN A 75 -6.20 -18.36 18.82
CA ASN A 75 -6.27 -17.05 18.23
C ASN A 75 -5.74 -17.04 16.78
N LEU A 76 -6.33 -16.23 15.94
CA LEU A 76 -5.88 -16.02 14.57
C LEU A 76 -5.46 -14.57 14.36
N GLY A 77 -4.17 -14.35 14.11
CA GLY A 77 -3.63 -13.06 13.71
C GLY A 77 -3.57 -12.94 12.19
N VAL A 78 -4.03 -11.83 11.66
CA VAL A 78 -3.99 -11.48 10.23
C VAL A 78 -3.39 -10.10 10.06
N LEU A 79 -2.34 -9.99 9.27
CA LEU A 79 -1.69 -8.72 8.94
C LEU A 79 -1.98 -8.34 7.48
N LEU A 80 -2.41 -7.11 7.28
CA LEU A 80 -2.65 -6.48 5.99
C LEU A 80 -1.61 -5.38 5.82
N SER A 81 -0.62 -5.56 4.96
CA SER A 81 0.40 -4.56 4.71
C SER A 81 0.33 -4.00 3.30
N GLY A 82 0.75 -2.77 3.11
CA GLY A 82 0.84 -2.13 1.80
C GLY A 82 0.46 -0.65 1.85
N LEU A 83 0.52 0.00 0.71
CA LEU A 83 0.29 1.44 0.57
C LEU A 83 -1.17 1.84 0.85
N LYS A 84 -1.39 3.12 1.10
CA LYS A 84 -2.75 3.69 1.22
C LYS A 84 -3.51 3.51 -0.10
N GLY A 85 -4.84 3.36 -0.02
CA GLY A 85 -5.71 3.23 -1.20
C GLY A 85 -5.63 1.89 -1.93
N THR A 86 -4.95 0.87 -1.39
CA THR A 86 -4.78 -0.45 -2.04
C THR A 86 -5.85 -1.49 -1.65
N GLY A 87 -6.82 -1.13 -0.79
CA GLY A 87 -7.93 -2.00 -0.43
C GLY A 87 -7.85 -2.66 0.95
N LYS A 88 -6.83 -2.36 1.78
CA LYS A 88 -6.71 -2.90 3.16
C LYS A 88 -7.93 -2.60 4.02
N SER A 89 -8.33 -1.33 4.09
CA SER A 89 -9.51 -0.91 4.86
C SER A 89 -10.81 -1.45 4.29
N LEU A 90 -10.88 -1.73 2.98
CA LEU A 90 -12.02 -2.42 2.39
C LEU A 90 -12.09 -3.88 2.85
N LEU A 91 -10.97 -4.60 2.87
CA LEU A 91 -10.93 -5.97 3.41
C LEU A 91 -11.34 -6.00 4.89
N ILE A 92 -10.89 -5.02 5.70
CA ILE A 92 -11.32 -4.89 7.10
C ILE A 92 -12.84 -4.71 7.18
N LYS A 93 -13.43 -3.83 6.36
CA LYS A 93 -14.89 -3.62 6.33
C LYS A 93 -15.64 -4.92 6.01
N LEU A 94 -15.18 -5.67 5.01
CA LEU A 94 -15.75 -6.97 4.67
C LEU A 94 -15.63 -8.00 5.80
N CYS A 95 -14.51 -7.98 6.53
CA CYS A 95 -14.35 -8.82 7.71
C CYS A 95 -15.30 -8.41 8.86
N ILE A 96 -15.58 -7.11 9.02
CA ILE A 96 -16.56 -6.61 9.99
C ILE A 96 -17.96 -7.11 9.62
N GLU A 97 -18.38 -6.96 8.35
CA GLU A 97 -19.66 -7.45 7.84
C GLU A 97 -19.82 -8.93 8.14
N ARG A 98 -18.83 -9.72 7.76
CA ARG A 98 -18.84 -11.16 7.96
C ARG A 98 -18.85 -11.54 9.45
N ALA A 99 -18.12 -10.85 10.32
CA ALA A 99 -18.15 -11.11 11.76
C ALA A 99 -19.55 -10.91 12.35
N ILE A 100 -20.24 -9.82 11.96
CA ILE A 100 -21.61 -9.56 12.42
C ILE A 100 -22.59 -10.60 11.89
N GLU A 101 -22.46 -11.03 10.63
CA GLU A 101 -23.26 -12.15 10.05
C GLU A 101 -23.06 -13.46 10.82
N ASP A 102 -21.82 -13.73 11.25
CA ASP A 102 -21.47 -14.92 12.04
C ASP A 102 -21.77 -14.76 13.54
N ASN A 103 -22.49 -13.69 13.94
CA ASN A 103 -22.83 -13.36 15.33
C ASN A 103 -21.60 -13.15 16.25
N ILE A 104 -20.53 -12.55 15.74
CA ILE A 104 -19.31 -12.27 16.49
C ILE A 104 -19.20 -10.75 16.71
N PRO A 105 -19.11 -10.26 17.97
CA PRO A 105 -18.88 -8.84 18.26
C PRO A 105 -17.55 -8.37 17.71
N VAL A 106 -17.50 -7.11 17.28
CA VAL A 106 -16.29 -6.48 16.70
C VAL A 106 -15.82 -5.36 17.59
N ILE A 107 -14.53 -5.29 17.87
CA ILE A 107 -13.89 -4.24 18.67
C ILE A 107 -12.86 -3.50 17.80
N LEU A 108 -13.11 -2.22 17.56
CA LEU A 108 -12.19 -1.32 16.89
C LEU A 108 -11.25 -0.72 17.93
N VAL A 109 -9.96 -0.98 17.79
CA VAL A 109 -8.94 -0.52 18.75
C VAL A 109 -8.34 0.79 18.28
N ASN A 110 -8.46 1.83 19.10
CA ASN A 110 -7.92 3.15 18.83
C ASN A 110 -6.41 3.19 19.08
N GLN A 111 -5.67 3.94 18.29
CA GLN A 111 -4.21 4.13 18.39
C GLN A 111 -3.71 4.66 19.73
N LYS A 112 -4.56 5.38 20.49
CA LYS A 112 -4.23 5.96 21.80
C LYS A 112 -4.35 4.97 22.98
N ILE A 113 -4.70 3.72 22.71
CA ILE A 113 -4.88 2.69 23.75
C ILE A 113 -3.54 2.09 24.15
N ASN A 114 -3.31 1.98 25.45
CA ASN A 114 -2.19 1.20 25.99
C ASN A 114 -2.46 -0.29 25.78
N LEU A 115 -1.59 -0.96 25.00
CA LEU A 115 -1.82 -2.34 24.55
C LEU A 115 -1.64 -3.39 25.67
N ASN A 116 -0.89 -3.08 26.74
CA ASN A 116 -0.84 -3.96 27.92
C ASN A 116 -2.20 -3.94 28.63
N LYS A 117 -2.77 -2.76 28.88
CA LYS A 117 -4.10 -2.65 29.50
C LYS A 117 -5.20 -3.22 28.60
N PHE A 118 -5.07 -3.08 27.28
CA PHE A 118 -5.96 -3.75 26.31
C PHE A 118 -5.90 -5.26 26.45
N SER A 119 -4.70 -5.82 26.57
CA SER A 119 -4.52 -7.26 26.79
C SER A 119 -5.27 -7.76 28.02
N ASP A 120 -5.17 -7.02 29.13
CA ASP A 120 -5.86 -7.38 30.37
C ASP A 120 -7.38 -7.15 30.31
N PHE A 121 -7.83 -6.19 29.50
CA PHE A 121 -9.23 -5.94 29.27
C PHE A 121 -9.89 -7.03 28.44
N ILE A 122 -9.25 -7.43 27.32
CA ILE A 122 -9.81 -8.44 26.41
C ILE A 122 -9.93 -9.81 27.05
N LYS A 123 -9.06 -10.14 28.01
CA LYS A 123 -9.12 -11.37 28.80
C LYS A 123 -10.37 -11.50 29.69
N LYS A 124 -11.05 -10.36 29.98
CA LYS A 124 -12.27 -10.33 30.78
C LYS A 124 -13.54 -10.52 29.94
N ILE A 125 -13.40 -10.59 28.63
CA ILE A 125 -14.52 -10.86 27.71
C ILE A 125 -14.56 -12.35 27.44
N ASP A 126 -15.62 -13.02 27.84
CA ASP A 126 -15.76 -14.46 27.70
C ASP A 126 -16.15 -14.89 26.27
N GLU A 127 -16.74 -13.99 25.49
CA GLU A 127 -17.14 -14.25 24.12
C GLU A 127 -15.97 -14.14 23.14
N LYS A 128 -16.11 -14.87 22.03
CA LYS A 128 -15.26 -14.69 20.85
C LYS A 128 -15.48 -13.31 20.25
N VAL A 129 -14.41 -12.61 19.98
CA VAL A 129 -14.47 -11.26 19.37
C VAL A 129 -13.50 -11.13 18.20
N VAL A 130 -13.82 -10.21 17.31
CA VAL A 130 -12.91 -9.74 16.26
C VAL A 130 -12.32 -8.40 16.69
N CYS A 131 -11.03 -8.33 16.91
CA CYS A 131 -10.30 -7.12 17.27
C CYS A 131 -9.59 -6.54 16.05
N ILE A 132 -9.82 -5.26 15.76
CA ILE A 132 -9.29 -4.58 14.58
C ILE A 132 -8.35 -3.46 15.00
N PHE A 133 -7.12 -3.51 14.51
CA PHE A 133 -6.06 -2.51 14.70
C PHE A 133 -5.75 -1.87 13.34
N ASP A 134 -6.50 -0.82 13.01
CA ASP A 134 -6.25 -0.11 11.77
C ASP A 134 -5.06 0.85 11.94
N GLU A 135 -4.18 0.91 10.93
CA GLU A 135 -2.92 1.64 10.95
C GLU A 135 -2.04 1.28 12.17
N PHE A 136 -1.84 -0.01 12.41
CA PHE A 136 -1.09 -0.55 13.57
C PHE A 136 0.35 -0.01 13.66
N ASP A 137 0.94 0.37 12.56
CA ASP A 137 2.23 1.07 12.51
C ASP A 137 2.24 2.43 13.23
N LYS A 138 1.07 3.03 13.51
CA LYS A 138 0.94 4.25 14.30
C LYS A 138 0.85 4.01 15.80
N PHE A 139 0.55 2.79 16.24
CA PHE A 139 0.57 2.42 17.65
C PHE A 139 1.99 2.39 18.26
N SER A 140 3.01 2.52 17.43
CA SER A 140 4.41 2.60 17.84
C SER A 140 4.80 3.99 18.37
N TYR A 141 3.97 5.02 18.19
CA TYR A 141 4.24 6.39 18.55
C TYR A 141 3.31 6.83 19.68
N GLU A 142 3.65 6.57 20.91
CA GLU A 142 3.12 7.34 22.02
C GLU A 142 4.11 8.43 22.40
N ASN A 143 3.58 9.65 22.35
CA ASN A 143 4.11 10.93 22.75
C ASN A 143 4.98 10.86 24.03
N THR A 144 6.27 10.81 23.85
CA THR A 144 7.19 11.42 24.79
C THR A 144 8.07 12.34 23.95
N ASP A 145 8.10 13.60 24.28
CA ASP A 145 8.97 14.63 23.70
C ASP A 145 10.47 14.32 23.89
N ASP A 146 10.78 13.13 24.36
CA ASP A 146 12.15 12.65 24.62
C ASP A 146 12.57 11.58 23.61
N CYS A 147 13.70 11.84 23.03
CA CYS A 147 14.40 11.17 21.93
C CYS A 147 14.79 9.70 22.18
N GLU A 148 13.84 8.79 22.41
CA GLU A 148 14.15 7.36 22.44
C GLU A 148 13.35 6.59 21.39
N MET A 149 14.01 6.19 20.31
CA MET A 149 13.49 5.41 19.18
C MET A 149 12.91 4.02 19.57
N ASP A 150 13.04 3.60 20.80
CA ASP A 150 12.70 2.24 21.24
C ASP A 150 11.35 2.12 21.99
N SER A 151 10.83 3.20 22.57
CA SER A 151 9.61 3.18 23.39
C SER A 151 8.34 2.79 22.60
N GLY A 152 8.29 3.07 21.31
CA GLY A 152 7.15 2.71 20.46
C GLY A 152 7.01 1.22 20.19
N LYS A 153 8.11 0.47 20.16
CA LYS A 153 8.07 -0.98 19.97
C LYS A 153 7.69 -1.72 21.24
N GLU A 154 7.97 -1.15 22.41
CA GLU A 154 7.62 -1.74 23.70
C GLU A 154 6.10 -1.83 23.90
N ASN A 155 5.33 -0.85 23.46
CA ASN A 155 3.87 -0.91 23.55
C ASN A 155 3.28 -2.12 22.79
N GLN A 156 3.88 -2.51 21.65
CA GLN A 156 3.42 -3.66 20.88
C GLN A 156 3.63 -5.01 21.61
N PHE A 157 4.59 -5.12 22.51
CA PHE A 157 4.82 -6.36 23.28
C PHE A 157 3.60 -6.79 24.09
N GLY A 158 2.75 -5.86 24.53
CA GLY A 158 1.52 -6.17 25.26
C GLY A 158 0.56 -7.10 24.53
N LEU A 159 0.63 -7.16 23.19
CA LEU A 159 -0.22 -8.04 22.39
C LEU A 159 0.39 -9.42 22.14
N LEU A 160 1.69 -9.61 22.32
CA LEU A 160 2.33 -10.89 22.00
C LEU A 160 1.75 -12.03 22.81
N GLY A 161 1.50 -11.80 24.10
CA GLY A 161 0.88 -12.81 24.99
C GLY A 161 -0.55 -13.19 24.57
N LEU A 162 -1.32 -12.27 23.98
CA LEU A 162 -2.64 -12.58 23.43
C LEU A 162 -2.53 -13.44 22.17
N LEU A 163 -1.58 -13.13 21.29
CA LEU A 163 -1.38 -13.86 20.04
C LEU A 163 -0.77 -15.24 20.26
N ASP A 164 0.07 -15.40 21.26
CA ASP A 164 0.69 -16.71 21.60
C ASP A 164 -0.30 -17.74 22.15
N GLY A 165 -1.57 -17.36 22.34
CA GLY A 165 -2.63 -18.30 22.70
C GLY A 165 -2.65 -18.75 24.15
N ILE A 166 -2.12 -17.94 25.07
CA ILE A 166 -2.16 -18.18 26.53
C ILE A 166 -3.59 -18.02 27.06
N ASN A 167 -4.50 -17.44 26.28
CA ASN A 167 -5.90 -17.24 26.65
C ASN A 167 -6.78 -18.37 26.13
N GLU A 168 -7.77 -18.75 26.94
CA GLU A 168 -8.77 -19.76 26.62
C GLU A 168 -9.73 -19.31 25.50
N ASN A 169 -9.88 -17.98 25.31
CA ASN A 169 -10.78 -17.42 24.33
C ASN A 169 -10.14 -17.36 22.94
N LYS A 170 -10.91 -17.81 21.96
CA LYS A 170 -10.53 -17.84 20.55
C LYS A 170 -10.96 -16.55 19.86
N ASN A 171 -10.00 -15.65 19.65
CA ASN A 171 -10.24 -14.34 19.02
C ASN A 171 -9.59 -14.23 17.63
N LEU A 172 -10.17 -13.38 16.79
CA LEU A 172 -9.58 -12.97 15.51
C LEU A 172 -8.99 -11.56 15.65
N TYR A 173 -7.70 -11.42 15.34
CA TYR A 173 -7.00 -10.15 15.38
C TYR A 173 -6.62 -9.74 13.95
N LEU A 174 -7.13 -8.59 13.50
CA LEU A 174 -6.84 -8.00 12.19
C LEU A 174 -5.97 -6.75 12.39
N PHE A 175 -4.82 -6.72 11.76
CA PHE A 175 -3.90 -5.60 11.79
C PHE A 175 -3.75 -5.04 10.38
N SER A 176 -3.91 -3.72 10.19
CA SER A 176 -3.45 -3.06 8.96
C SER A 176 -2.20 -2.24 9.23
N CYS A 177 -1.30 -2.15 8.28
CA CYS A 177 -0.15 -1.25 8.36
C CYS A 177 0.24 -0.72 6.98
N ASN A 178 0.78 0.49 6.96
CA ASN A 178 1.34 1.10 5.76
C ASN A 178 2.87 0.93 5.71
N ASN A 179 3.52 0.81 6.88
CA ASN A 179 4.96 0.67 7.00
C ASN A 179 5.34 -0.51 7.91
N LEU A 180 5.82 -1.60 7.30
CA LEU A 180 6.26 -2.79 8.02
C LEU A 180 7.47 -2.56 8.93
N TYR A 181 8.34 -1.60 8.63
CA TYR A 181 9.53 -1.32 9.46
C TYR A 181 9.18 -0.77 10.85
N LYS A 182 7.95 -0.24 11.01
CA LYS A 182 7.42 0.22 12.30
C LYS A 182 6.77 -0.88 13.12
N ILE A 183 6.58 -2.06 12.55
CA ILE A 183 6.04 -3.24 13.24
C ILE A 183 7.20 -3.99 13.89
N ASN A 184 6.99 -4.39 15.14
CA ASN A 184 7.97 -5.20 15.85
C ASN A 184 8.16 -6.55 15.12
N GLN A 185 9.42 -6.93 14.89
CA GLN A 185 9.77 -8.14 14.13
C GLN A 185 9.24 -9.42 14.77
N PHE A 186 9.03 -9.43 16.09
CA PHE A 186 8.46 -10.57 16.80
C PHE A 186 7.01 -10.89 16.40
N PHE A 187 6.27 -9.94 15.80
CA PHE A 187 4.98 -10.23 15.19
C PHE A 187 5.14 -10.98 13.86
N LEU A 188 6.13 -10.62 13.07
CA LEU A 188 6.30 -11.09 11.69
C LEU A 188 6.96 -12.45 11.59
N SER A 189 7.81 -12.80 12.57
CA SER A 189 8.70 -13.97 12.51
C SER A 189 8.03 -15.30 12.90
N GLN A 190 6.81 -15.27 13.46
CA GLN A 190 6.17 -16.48 14.00
C GLN A 190 4.75 -16.68 13.44
N PRO A 191 4.51 -17.75 12.64
CA PRO A 191 3.17 -18.09 12.14
C PRO A 191 2.15 -18.41 13.25
N GLY A 192 2.60 -18.63 14.48
CA GLY A 192 1.74 -18.77 15.66
C GLY A 192 1.04 -17.46 16.03
N ARG A 193 1.66 -16.31 15.76
CA ARG A 193 1.16 -14.97 16.08
C ARG A 193 0.40 -14.38 14.90
N ILE A 194 1.10 -14.14 13.78
CA ILE A 194 0.49 -13.72 12.51
C ILE A 194 0.46 -14.92 11.57
N PHE A 195 -0.73 -15.46 11.37
CA PHE A 195 -0.90 -16.63 10.53
C PHE A 195 -1.01 -16.27 9.05
N TYR A 196 -1.75 -15.19 8.75
CA TYR A 196 -1.85 -14.64 7.41
C TYR A 196 -1.18 -13.27 7.34
N HIS A 197 -0.35 -13.10 6.34
CA HIS A 197 0.18 -11.81 5.94
C HIS A 197 -0.22 -11.55 4.49
N PHE A 198 -1.26 -10.74 4.29
CA PHE A 198 -1.68 -10.30 2.97
C PHE A 198 -1.00 -8.99 2.60
N LYS A 199 -0.22 -9.03 1.55
CA LYS A 199 0.44 -7.85 0.98
C LYS A 199 -0.47 -7.21 -0.04
N PHE A 200 -0.71 -5.93 0.11
CA PHE A 200 -1.49 -5.08 -0.77
C PHE A 200 -0.52 -4.16 -1.51
N ASP A 201 0.05 -4.70 -2.58
CA ASP A 201 0.94 -3.98 -3.47
C ASP A 201 0.13 -3.17 -4.52
N SER A 202 0.66 -2.99 -5.72
CA SER A 202 -0.07 -2.37 -6.82
C SER A 202 -1.27 -3.22 -7.26
N LEU A 203 -2.27 -2.58 -7.85
CA LEU A 203 -3.42 -3.28 -8.43
C LEU A 203 -3.00 -4.21 -9.56
N SER A 204 -3.60 -5.40 -9.61
CA SER A 204 -3.38 -6.32 -10.72
C SER A 204 -4.05 -5.82 -12.00
N SER A 205 -3.51 -6.25 -13.16
CA SER A 205 -4.06 -5.87 -14.47
C SER A 205 -5.53 -6.29 -14.62
N GLU A 206 -5.91 -7.42 -14.03
CA GLU A 206 -7.27 -7.95 -14.06
C GLU A 206 -8.24 -7.04 -13.29
N VAL A 207 -7.84 -6.56 -12.11
CA VAL A 207 -8.63 -5.62 -11.30
C VAL A 207 -8.82 -4.29 -12.01
N ILE A 208 -7.74 -3.76 -12.61
CA ILE A 208 -7.79 -2.53 -13.40
C ILE A 208 -8.75 -2.71 -14.58
N GLN A 209 -8.63 -3.81 -15.31
CA GLN A 209 -9.48 -4.09 -16.48
C GLN A 209 -10.95 -4.25 -16.08
N GLU A 210 -11.25 -4.98 -15.00
CA GLU A 210 -12.61 -5.18 -14.51
C GLU A 210 -13.23 -3.84 -14.10
N TYR A 211 -12.49 -3.02 -13.33
CA TYR A 211 -12.96 -1.71 -12.89
C TYR A 211 -13.24 -0.77 -14.07
N LEU A 212 -12.32 -0.69 -15.04
CA LEU A 212 -12.45 0.19 -16.18
C LEU A 212 -13.61 -0.20 -17.11
N LYS A 213 -13.85 -1.51 -17.29
CA LYS A 213 -15.02 -1.99 -18.06
C LYS A 213 -16.35 -1.52 -17.49
N ASP A 214 -16.44 -1.42 -16.16
CA ASP A 214 -17.66 -0.99 -15.50
C ASP A 214 -17.81 0.54 -15.44
N ASN A 215 -16.71 1.27 -15.35
CA ASN A 215 -16.72 2.68 -14.95
C ASN A 215 -16.22 3.65 -16.04
N LEU A 216 -15.39 3.19 -16.99
CA LEU A 216 -14.87 4.05 -18.05
C LEU A 216 -15.90 4.17 -19.20
N LYS A 217 -16.29 5.41 -19.53
CA LYS A 217 -17.33 5.71 -20.54
C LYS A 217 -16.74 6.05 -21.91
N VAL A 218 -15.45 6.40 -21.99
CA VAL A 218 -14.79 6.93 -23.19
C VAL A 218 -13.94 5.85 -23.86
N GLN A 219 -14.17 5.58 -25.17
CA GLN A 219 -13.39 4.70 -26.07
C GLN A 219 -12.67 3.53 -25.36
N ILE A 220 -13.46 2.55 -24.91
CA ILE A 220 -13.09 1.56 -23.91
C ILE A 220 -11.81 0.78 -24.27
N ASP A 221 -11.68 0.23 -25.48
CA ASP A 221 -10.63 -0.74 -25.76
C ASP A 221 -9.21 -0.14 -25.83
N THR A 222 -9.07 1.05 -26.41
CA THR A 222 -7.76 1.72 -26.53
C THR A 222 -7.29 2.24 -25.18
N ASN A 223 -8.20 2.77 -24.36
CA ASN A 223 -7.88 3.33 -23.05
C ASN A 223 -7.52 2.27 -22.00
N ILE A 224 -8.17 1.11 -21.97
CA ILE A 224 -7.87 0.06 -20.98
C ILE A 224 -6.40 -0.40 -21.10
N SER A 225 -5.93 -0.65 -22.32
CA SER A 225 -4.53 -1.05 -22.55
C SER A 225 -3.55 0.03 -22.10
N GLN A 226 -3.89 1.30 -22.31
CA GLN A 226 -3.09 2.44 -21.88
C GLN A 226 -3.06 2.57 -20.37
N PHE A 227 -4.20 2.45 -19.67
CA PHE A 227 -4.26 2.43 -18.20
C PHE A 227 -3.39 1.34 -17.60
N ILE A 228 -3.46 0.10 -18.12
CA ILE A 228 -2.65 -1.02 -17.63
C ILE A 228 -1.16 -0.77 -17.85
N LYS A 229 -0.75 -0.20 -18.98
CA LYS A 229 0.65 0.18 -19.22
C LYS A 229 1.11 1.27 -18.26
N THR A 230 0.33 2.33 -18.14
CA THR A 230 0.64 3.50 -17.32
C THR A 230 0.67 3.16 -15.83
N SER A 231 -0.21 2.25 -15.36
CA SER A 231 -0.24 1.82 -13.95
C SER A 231 1.10 1.25 -13.48
N LYS A 232 1.86 0.61 -14.36
CA LYS A 232 3.18 0.05 -14.05
C LYS A 232 4.25 1.13 -13.86
N SER A 233 4.08 2.27 -14.49
CA SER A 233 4.99 3.42 -14.40
C SER A 233 4.70 4.34 -13.23
N ILE A 234 3.54 4.21 -12.57
CA ILE A 234 3.17 5.02 -11.41
C ILE A 234 3.71 4.35 -10.15
N LEU A 235 4.37 5.16 -9.30
CA LEU A 235 5.06 4.66 -8.10
C LEU A 235 4.10 3.94 -7.13
N ASN A 236 2.93 4.51 -6.91
CA ASN A 236 1.94 4.04 -5.93
C ASN A 236 0.56 3.93 -6.58
N PHE A 237 0.43 3.10 -7.63
CA PHE A 237 -0.84 2.93 -8.33
C PHE A 237 -1.85 2.22 -7.45
N SER A 238 -2.64 3.01 -6.74
CA SER A 238 -3.70 2.58 -5.84
C SER A 238 -5.07 2.61 -6.51
N PHE A 239 -6.09 2.07 -5.82
CA PHE A 239 -7.47 2.15 -6.29
C PHE A 239 -7.98 3.60 -6.33
N ASP A 240 -7.54 4.45 -5.40
CA ASP A 240 -7.89 5.87 -5.39
C ASP A 240 -7.33 6.59 -6.62
N VAL A 241 -6.09 6.26 -7.04
CA VAL A 241 -5.49 6.79 -8.28
C VAL A 241 -6.27 6.31 -9.50
N LEU A 242 -6.62 5.01 -9.56
CA LEU A 242 -7.43 4.47 -10.67
C LEU A 242 -8.78 5.16 -10.78
N GLN A 243 -9.46 5.40 -9.65
CA GLN A 243 -10.72 6.13 -9.62
C GLN A 243 -10.56 7.56 -10.13
N ALA A 244 -9.62 8.32 -9.57
CA ALA A 244 -9.38 9.71 -9.96
C ALA A 244 -9.12 9.85 -11.47
N LEU A 245 -8.24 9.00 -12.01
CA LEU A 245 -7.95 8.98 -13.45
C LEU A 245 -9.18 8.63 -14.30
N THR A 246 -10.00 7.68 -13.84
CA THR A 246 -11.21 7.27 -14.55
C THR A 246 -12.29 8.37 -14.53
N GLU A 247 -12.48 9.00 -13.37
CA GLU A 247 -13.43 10.11 -13.20
C GLU A 247 -13.05 11.30 -14.09
N GLU A 248 -11.76 11.65 -14.13
CA GLU A 248 -11.24 12.74 -14.94
C GLU A 248 -11.39 12.46 -16.46
N CYS A 249 -11.04 11.24 -16.90
CA CYS A 249 -11.27 10.81 -18.27
C CYS A 249 -12.75 10.93 -18.68
N ASN A 250 -13.66 10.50 -17.79
CA ASN A 250 -15.09 10.56 -18.05
C ASN A 250 -15.65 11.99 -18.05
N LEU A 251 -15.14 12.84 -17.14
CA LEU A 251 -15.61 14.22 -16.97
C LEU A 251 -15.28 15.09 -18.18
N TYR A 252 -14.05 14.94 -18.70
CA TYR A 252 -13.55 15.72 -19.82
C TYR A 252 -13.64 14.99 -21.17
N GLU A 253 -14.24 13.81 -21.19
CA GLU A 253 -14.37 12.97 -22.40
C GLU A 253 -13.04 12.82 -23.15
N THR A 254 -11.97 12.58 -22.42
CA THR A 254 -10.60 12.61 -22.94
C THR A 254 -9.83 11.32 -22.64
N THR A 255 -8.63 11.22 -23.19
CA THR A 255 -7.73 10.07 -23.01
C THR A 255 -6.73 10.32 -21.88
N LEU A 256 -6.21 9.22 -21.30
CA LEU A 256 -5.33 9.25 -20.14
C LEU A 256 -4.07 10.12 -20.35
N ASP A 257 -3.48 10.09 -21.53
CA ASP A 257 -2.27 10.83 -21.87
C ASP A 257 -2.42 12.37 -21.76
N LYS A 258 -3.64 12.86 -21.89
CA LYS A 258 -3.92 14.30 -21.80
C LYS A 258 -4.09 14.81 -20.38
N ILE A 259 -4.49 13.95 -19.44
CA ILE A 259 -4.82 14.35 -18.06
C ILE A 259 -3.76 13.90 -17.03
N ILE A 260 -2.93 12.93 -17.38
CA ILE A 260 -2.05 12.26 -16.42
C ILE A 260 -1.02 13.21 -15.77
N ASN A 261 -0.65 14.30 -16.46
CA ASN A 261 0.29 15.28 -15.94
C ASN A 261 -0.35 16.30 -14.98
N ASP A 262 -1.67 16.40 -14.98
CA ASP A 262 -2.41 17.37 -14.18
C ASP A 262 -2.86 16.79 -12.83
N ILE A 263 -2.84 15.46 -12.71
CA ILE A 263 -3.20 14.74 -11.47
C ILE A 263 -1.96 14.55 -10.61
N ASN A 264 -2.14 14.70 -9.29
CA ASN A 264 -1.06 14.52 -8.30
C ASN A 264 -0.66 13.04 -8.17
N ILE A 265 0.16 12.56 -9.09
CA ILE A 265 0.72 11.22 -9.12
C ILE A 265 2.25 11.28 -9.29
N GLU A 266 2.93 10.31 -8.69
CA GLU A 266 4.37 10.17 -8.83
C GLU A 266 4.68 8.98 -9.74
N PHE A 267 5.58 9.18 -10.68
CA PHE A 267 6.07 8.12 -11.54
C PHE A 267 7.23 7.38 -10.89
N ARG A 268 7.31 6.07 -11.10
CA ARG A 268 8.47 5.29 -10.70
C ARG A 268 9.68 5.78 -11.47
N PRO A 269 10.77 6.11 -10.78
CA PRO A 269 12.03 6.34 -11.47
C PRO A 269 12.50 5.00 -12.05
N CYS A 270 12.39 4.82 -13.35
CA CYS A 270 12.88 3.65 -14.04
C CYS A 270 14.13 4.02 -14.84
N ASN A 271 15.23 3.32 -14.59
CA ASN A 271 16.41 3.39 -15.44
C ASN A 271 16.24 2.42 -16.61
N TYR A 272 16.70 2.85 -17.76
CA TYR A 272 16.65 2.06 -18.97
C TYR A 272 18.05 1.87 -19.52
N ARG A 273 18.32 0.68 -20.04
CA ARG A 273 19.47 0.45 -20.92
C ARG A 273 19.11 1.04 -22.26
N ILE A 274 19.91 2.02 -22.71
CA ILE A 274 19.66 2.76 -23.94
C ILE A 274 20.60 2.28 -25.01
N LYS A 275 20.04 1.81 -26.13
CA LYS A 275 20.79 1.47 -27.34
C LYS A 275 20.43 2.46 -28.45
N VAL A 276 21.44 3.08 -29.02
CA VAL A 276 21.28 3.97 -30.17
C VAL A 276 21.38 3.16 -31.45
N ILE A 277 20.36 3.22 -32.29
CA ILE A 277 20.26 2.47 -33.55
C ILE A 277 20.24 3.46 -34.72
N PRO A 278 21.33 3.61 -35.47
CA PRO A 278 21.37 4.45 -36.67
C PRO A 278 20.40 3.91 -37.73
N GLN A 279 19.61 4.81 -38.32
CA GLN A 279 18.70 4.47 -39.41
C GLN A 279 19.41 4.43 -40.78
N ALA A 280 18.71 3.90 -41.77
CA ALA A 280 19.22 3.82 -43.13
C ALA A 280 19.68 5.21 -43.66
N GLY A 281 20.87 5.27 -44.27
CA GLY A 281 21.47 6.53 -44.73
C GLY A 281 22.23 7.34 -43.67
N ASN A 282 22.23 6.91 -42.42
CA ASN A 282 23.04 7.57 -41.39
C ASN A 282 24.53 7.23 -41.54
N LYS A 283 25.35 8.28 -41.64
CA LYS A 283 26.81 8.18 -41.86
C LYS A 283 27.61 8.08 -40.54
N PHE A 284 26.94 8.18 -39.41
CA PHE A 284 27.58 8.17 -38.10
C PHE A 284 27.40 6.82 -37.37
N GLU A 285 28.38 6.45 -36.60
CA GLU A 285 28.27 5.47 -35.52
C GLU A 285 28.07 6.18 -34.18
N TYR A 286 27.38 5.56 -33.24
CA TYR A 286 26.99 6.16 -31.97
C TYR A 286 27.35 5.26 -30.82
N ILE A 287 27.75 5.84 -29.70
CA ILE A 287 27.87 5.17 -28.41
C ILE A 287 27.18 6.00 -27.35
N THR A 288 26.67 5.34 -26.32
CA THR A 288 26.26 5.96 -25.09
C THR A 288 27.39 5.89 -24.07
N LYS A 289 27.53 6.89 -23.21
CA LYS A 289 28.59 6.90 -22.18
C LYS A 289 28.42 5.78 -21.16
N THR A 290 27.18 5.35 -20.94
CA THR A 290 26.79 4.25 -20.07
C THR A 290 25.68 3.46 -20.74
N ASP A 291 25.67 2.15 -20.58
CA ASP A 291 24.61 1.30 -21.10
C ASP A 291 23.27 1.54 -20.39
N ILE A 292 23.28 2.17 -19.22
CA ILE A 292 22.11 2.50 -18.40
C ILE A 292 21.95 4.03 -18.37
N SER A 293 20.70 4.51 -18.50
CA SER A 293 20.42 5.96 -18.43
C SER A 293 20.89 6.51 -17.08
N PRO A 294 21.65 7.62 -17.07
CA PRO A 294 22.12 8.24 -15.83
C PRO A 294 20.99 8.78 -14.97
N GLU A 295 19.88 9.13 -15.61
CA GLU A 295 18.65 9.59 -14.96
C GLU A 295 17.46 8.73 -15.40
N PRO A 296 16.45 8.56 -14.54
CA PRO A 296 15.22 7.86 -14.90
C PRO A 296 14.53 8.53 -16.09
N ILE A 297 14.08 7.72 -17.05
CA ILE A 297 13.29 8.20 -18.18
C ILE A 297 11.85 8.42 -17.74
N ASN A 298 11.36 9.63 -17.92
CA ASN A 298 9.96 9.96 -17.74
C ASN A 298 9.22 9.88 -19.09
N LEU A 299 8.19 9.04 -19.15
CA LEU A 299 7.41 8.82 -20.39
C LEU A 299 6.58 10.01 -20.83
N PHE A 300 6.34 10.98 -19.94
CA PHE A 300 5.38 12.08 -20.15
C PHE A 300 6.06 13.44 -20.28
N THR A 301 7.37 13.50 -20.07
CA THR A 301 8.16 14.73 -20.18
C THR A 301 9.34 14.53 -21.12
N THR A 302 10.05 15.60 -21.39
CA THR A 302 11.30 15.53 -22.16
C THR A 302 12.45 15.00 -21.31
N ASN A 303 13.27 14.16 -21.90
CA ASN A 303 14.40 13.50 -21.26
C ASN A 303 15.70 13.91 -21.97
N PRO A 304 16.70 14.47 -21.27
CA PRO A 304 18.00 14.73 -21.84
C PRO A 304 18.84 13.46 -21.92
N LEU A 305 19.58 13.29 -23.01
CA LEU A 305 20.54 12.20 -23.19
C LEU A 305 21.81 12.71 -23.83
N ARG A 306 22.96 12.29 -23.31
CA ARG A 306 24.26 12.57 -23.90
C ARG A 306 24.73 11.37 -24.70
N ILE A 307 24.91 11.54 -26.01
CA ILE A 307 25.43 10.52 -26.93
C ILE A 307 26.75 10.99 -27.55
N ALA A 308 27.61 10.05 -27.89
CA ALA A 308 28.79 10.33 -28.67
C ALA A 308 28.60 9.80 -30.08
N LYS A 309 29.00 10.57 -31.10
CA LYS A 309 28.94 10.20 -32.50
C LYS A 309 30.29 10.39 -33.18
N ARG A 310 30.57 9.55 -34.18
CA ARG A 310 31.73 9.62 -35.05
C ARG A 310 31.35 9.19 -36.45
N LEU A 311 32.02 9.75 -37.49
CA LEU A 311 31.86 9.26 -38.86
C LEU A 311 32.29 7.81 -38.96
N LYS A 312 31.50 6.96 -39.63
CA LYS A 312 31.84 5.56 -39.86
C LYS A 312 33.16 5.43 -40.65
N GLY A 313 34.09 4.68 -40.08
CA GLY A 313 35.39 4.45 -40.68
C GLY A 313 36.41 5.60 -40.50
N SER A 314 36.08 6.66 -39.73
CA SER A 314 37.04 7.65 -39.30
C SER A 314 37.81 7.16 -38.08
N ASN A 315 39.08 7.60 -37.97
CA ASN A 315 39.88 7.44 -36.76
C ASN A 315 39.79 8.64 -35.80
N ASP A 316 38.92 9.60 -36.10
CA ASP A 316 38.70 10.77 -35.26
C ASP A 316 38.06 10.38 -33.92
N ASP A 317 38.27 11.27 -32.93
CA ASP A 317 37.60 11.11 -31.63
C ASP A 317 36.09 11.24 -31.73
N TYR A 318 35.37 10.66 -30.78
CA TYR A 318 33.93 10.80 -30.70
C TYR A 318 33.54 12.20 -30.26
N GLU A 319 32.66 12.84 -31.01
CA GLU A 319 32.02 14.11 -30.65
C GLU A 319 30.81 13.85 -29.75
N TRP A 320 30.78 14.51 -28.57
CA TRP A 320 29.64 14.42 -27.64
C TRP A 320 28.55 15.40 -28.03
N LYS A 321 27.32 14.87 -28.10
CA LYS A 321 26.11 15.64 -28.40
C LYS A 321 25.04 15.40 -27.33
N HIS A 322 24.36 16.48 -26.94
CA HIS A 322 23.15 16.41 -26.13
C HIS A 322 21.93 16.31 -27.07
N ILE A 323 21.09 15.34 -26.82
CA ILE A 323 19.77 15.19 -27.46
C ILE A 323 18.70 15.26 -26.39
N VAL A 324 17.51 15.68 -26.79
CA VAL A 324 16.33 15.71 -25.95
C VAL A 324 15.26 14.92 -26.68
N PHE A 325 14.62 14.01 -25.99
CA PHE A 325 13.54 13.20 -26.54
C PHE A 325 12.36 13.14 -25.54
N GLY A 326 11.17 12.90 -26.04
CA GLY A 326 9.98 12.94 -25.20
C GLY A 326 8.78 12.20 -25.79
N PRO A 327 7.58 12.44 -25.28
CA PRO A 327 6.36 11.73 -25.70
C PRO A 327 6.10 11.79 -27.21
N ASN A 328 6.44 12.90 -27.85
CA ASN A 328 6.21 13.11 -29.30
C ASN A 328 7.17 12.28 -30.19
N ASP A 329 8.27 11.81 -29.65
CA ASP A 329 9.26 11.00 -30.35
C ASP A 329 9.02 9.50 -30.16
N LEU A 330 8.13 9.13 -29.24
CA LEU A 330 7.83 7.74 -28.87
C LEU A 330 7.04 7.06 -29.99
N ILE A 331 7.63 6.01 -30.60
CA ILE A 331 7.00 5.24 -31.66
C ILE A 331 6.55 3.86 -31.22
N GLU A 332 7.15 3.31 -30.15
CA GLU A 332 6.76 2.03 -29.56
C GLU A 332 6.78 2.13 -28.05
N ASN A 333 5.66 1.77 -27.41
CA ASN A 333 5.52 1.74 -25.96
C ASN A 333 5.15 0.32 -25.51
N GLY A 334 6.18 -0.53 -25.33
CA GLY A 334 6.07 -1.87 -24.78
C GLY A 334 6.12 -1.88 -23.25
N ILE A 335 5.94 -3.07 -22.64
CA ILE A 335 5.98 -3.24 -21.19
C ILE A 335 7.40 -2.99 -20.66
N ASP A 336 8.40 -3.60 -21.31
CA ASP A 336 9.81 -3.58 -20.87
C ASP A 336 10.71 -2.86 -21.89
N ARG A 337 10.13 -2.33 -22.96
CA ARG A 337 10.84 -1.74 -24.08
C ARG A 337 10.11 -0.52 -24.62
N LEU A 338 10.86 0.57 -24.78
CA LEU A 338 10.40 1.81 -25.40
C LEU A 338 11.26 2.10 -26.61
N VAL A 339 10.67 2.64 -27.67
CA VAL A 339 11.46 3.07 -28.83
C VAL A 339 11.07 4.51 -29.19
N TYR A 340 12.08 5.38 -29.22
CA TYR A 340 11.96 6.78 -29.61
C TYR A 340 12.65 7.02 -30.96
N LYS A 341 12.04 7.82 -31.80
CA LYS A 341 12.59 8.22 -33.10
C LYS A 341 13.08 9.66 -33.06
N ILE A 342 14.40 9.84 -33.06
CA ILE A 342 15.05 11.15 -33.07
C ILE A 342 15.28 11.57 -34.52
N LYS A 343 14.41 12.40 -35.04
CA LYS A 343 14.40 12.80 -36.47
C LYS A 343 15.64 13.58 -36.86
N ASP A 344 16.07 14.51 -36.04
CA ASP A 344 17.23 15.39 -36.31
C ASP A 344 18.55 14.65 -36.45
N GLU A 345 18.70 13.53 -35.74
CA GLU A 345 19.89 12.68 -35.80
C GLU A 345 19.68 11.42 -36.69
N ASN A 346 18.47 11.18 -37.19
CA ASN A 346 18.10 10.00 -37.94
C ASN A 346 18.50 8.68 -37.23
N ILE A 347 18.13 8.58 -35.92
CA ILE A 347 18.38 7.43 -35.07
C ILE A 347 17.10 6.98 -34.37
N LEU A 348 17.10 5.71 -33.92
CA LEU A 348 16.18 5.21 -32.92
C LEU A 348 16.90 5.05 -31.58
N LEU A 349 16.23 5.42 -30.51
CA LEU A 349 16.64 5.05 -29.15
C LEU A 349 15.80 3.87 -28.70
N GLU A 350 16.40 2.74 -28.52
CA GLU A 350 15.78 1.57 -27.92
C GLU A 350 16.13 1.57 -26.43
N CYS A 351 15.11 1.75 -25.59
CA CYS A 351 15.23 1.80 -24.14
C CYS A 351 14.61 0.53 -23.56
N VAL A 352 15.41 -0.34 -22.96
CA VAL A 352 14.97 -1.58 -22.29
C VAL A 352 15.09 -1.37 -20.79
N GLN A 353 14.03 -1.66 -20.03
CA GLN A 353 14.03 -1.49 -18.59
C GLN A 353 15.17 -2.31 -17.96
N ALA A 354 15.98 -1.65 -17.11
CA ALA A 354 17.04 -2.31 -16.37
C ALA A 354 16.43 -3.19 -15.25
N THR A 355 17.06 -4.33 -14.97
CA THR A 355 16.62 -5.21 -13.87
C THR A 355 17.03 -4.64 -12.52
N ASP A 356 16.39 -5.08 -11.43
CA ASP A 356 16.70 -4.62 -10.06
C ASP A 356 18.16 -4.85 -9.66
N ILE A 357 18.81 -5.89 -10.22
CA ILE A 357 20.23 -6.16 -9.99
C ILE A 357 21.08 -5.09 -10.68
N GLU A 358 20.71 -4.67 -11.88
CA GLU A 358 21.40 -3.64 -12.65
C GLU A 358 21.21 -2.25 -12.03
N HIS A 359 20.06 -1.98 -11.39
CA HIS A 359 19.82 -0.77 -10.60
C HIS A 359 20.79 -0.65 -9.43
N ASN A 360 20.96 -1.71 -8.65
CA ASN A 360 21.88 -1.71 -7.51
C ASN A 360 23.34 -1.46 -7.94
N ILE A 361 23.74 -1.97 -9.10
CA ILE A 361 25.07 -1.74 -9.66
C ILE A 361 25.22 -0.27 -10.12
N ALA A 362 24.20 0.28 -10.79
CA ALA A 362 24.22 1.66 -11.25
C ALA A 362 24.30 2.66 -10.06
N ASP A 363 23.57 2.40 -8.99
CA ASP A 363 23.60 3.20 -7.77
C ASP A 363 24.98 3.17 -7.08
N ILE A 364 25.63 2.01 -7.05
CA ILE A 364 27.00 1.87 -6.53
C ILE A 364 28.00 2.65 -7.39
N PHE A 365 27.86 2.61 -8.71
CA PHE A 365 28.73 3.38 -9.62
C PHE A 365 28.51 4.89 -9.52
N ASN A 366 27.26 5.34 -9.36
CA ASN A 366 26.92 6.74 -9.17
C ASN A 366 27.42 7.28 -7.81
N MET A 367 27.34 6.50 -6.74
CA MET A 367 27.92 6.84 -5.44
C MET A 367 29.46 6.99 -5.55
N ASN A 368 30.13 6.09 -6.23
CA ASN A 368 31.59 6.15 -6.40
C ASN A 368 32.06 7.35 -7.26
N ASN A 369 31.26 7.81 -8.23
CA ASN A 369 31.59 8.98 -9.04
C ASN A 369 31.35 10.29 -8.29
N ASN A 370 30.41 10.37 -7.37
CA ASN A 370 30.22 11.56 -6.52
C ASN A 370 31.36 11.74 -5.51
N TYR A 371 32.04 10.68 -5.07
CA TYR A 371 33.20 10.77 -4.21
C TYR A 371 34.51 11.18 -4.96
N ARG A 372 34.56 11.03 -6.30
CA ARG A 372 35.74 11.46 -7.08
C ARG A 372 35.73 12.94 -7.47
N ASN A 373 34.60 13.63 -7.30
CA ASN A 373 34.54 15.09 -7.60
C ASN A 373 34.70 15.98 -6.35
N VAL A 374 35.12 15.42 -5.21
CA VAL A 374 35.33 16.16 -3.94
C VAL A 374 36.80 16.19 -3.53
N PHE A 375 37.73 15.73 -4.41
CA PHE A 375 39.18 15.92 -4.23
C PHE A 375 39.80 16.56 -5.44
#